data_72956eec005c3c5f43e3b93ca22d562b
#
_entry.id   72956eec005c3c5f43e3b93ca22d562b
#
_cell.length_a   1.000
_cell.length_b   1.000
_cell.length_c   1.000
_cell.angle_alpha   90.00
_cell.angle_beta   90.00
_cell.angle_gamma   90.00
#
_symmetry.space_group_name_H-M   'P 1'
#
loop_
_entity.id
_entity.type
_entity.pdbx_description
1 polymer ?
#
loop_
_entity_poly.entity_id
_entity_poly.type
_entity_poly.pdbx_seq_one_letter_code
_entity_poly.pdbx_strand_id
1 'polypeptide(L)'
;MNLLRYLLTFLIFFTYCSESYSKVEIGADHVILQDHLSGEILYEKEADEKIYPASMTKIMTVIVAFDLLKSGEVSLDEKVTISEKAWRMSQSGYSSMFIMLNDQVSVENLLKGIIIVSGNDACVALAEGLSGTEIDFVNLMNE
;
A
#
# COMPACT_ATOMS: atom_id res chain seq x y z
N MET A 1 52.87 28.88 -29.35
CA MET A 1 53.13 27.88 -28.28
C MET A 1 52.15 28.02 -27.10
N ASN A 2 51.68 29.20 -26.77
CA ASN A 2 50.80 29.41 -25.61
C ASN A 2 49.32 29.02 -25.88
N LEU A 3 48.79 29.26 -27.05
CA LEU A 3 47.40 28.95 -27.42
C LEU A 3 47.09 27.45 -27.31
N LEU A 4 47.99 26.62 -27.82
CA LEU A 4 47.87 25.14 -27.73
C LEU A 4 47.86 24.63 -26.26
N ARG A 5 48.66 25.28 -25.39
CA ARG A 5 48.68 24.96 -23.96
C ARG A 5 47.34 25.33 -23.28
N TYR A 6 46.74 26.46 -23.58
CA TYR A 6 45.42 26.86 -23.05
C TYR A 6 44.31 25.95 -23.57
N LEU A 7 44.36 25.53 -24.83
CA LEU A 7 43.41 24.59 -25.42
C LEU A 7 43.50 23.20 -24.74
N LEU A 8 44.73 22.72 -24.48
CA LEU A 8 44.92 21.45 -23.78
C LEU A 8 44.46 21.50 -22.32
N THR A 9 44.72 22.59 -21.60
CA THR A 9 44.22 22.75 -20.22
C THR A 9 42.70 22.87 -20.16
N PHE A 10 42.09 23.55 -21.13
CA PHE A 10 40.62 23.66 -21.23
C PHE A 10 39.99 22.29 -21.53
N LEU A 11 40.59 21.52 -22.42
CA LEU A 11 40.14 20.16 -22.76
C LEU A 11 40.23 19.23 -21.55
N ILE A 12 41.30 19.28 -20.77
CA ILE A 12 41.50 18.50 -19.56
C ILE A 12 40.46 18.88 -18.48
N PHE A 13 40.11 20.15 -18.35
CA PHE A 13 39.10 20.62 -17.40
C PHE A 13 37.70 20.09 -17.75
N PHE A 14 37.38 19.95 -19.05
CA PHE A 14 36.10 19.43 -19.51
C PHE A 14 35.93 17.92 -19.31
N THR A 15 37.03 17.16 -19.31
CA THR A 15 37.00 15.71 -19.08
C THR A 15 36.84 15.31 -17.60
N TYR A 16 37.04 16.25 -16.65
CA TYR A 16 36.88 16.01 -15.23
C TYR A 16 35.50 16.40 -14.67
N CYS A 17 34.56 16.81 -15.51
CA CYS A 17 33.15 16.95 -15.09
C CYS A 17 32.54 15.52 -15.04
N SER A 18 33.03 14.69 -14.11
CA SER A 18 32.39 13.43 -13.75
C SER A 18 31.08 13.77 -13.05
N GLU A 19 29.98 13.32 -13.61
CA GLU A 19 28.69 13.37 -12.93
C GLU A 19 28.84 12.63 -11.60
N SER A 20 28.82 13.38 -10.50
CA SER A 20 28.83 12.81 -9.16
C SER A 20 27.41 12.34 -8.85
N TYR A 21 27.06 11.13 -9.25
CA TYR A 21 25.85 10.50 -8.78
C TYR A 21 26.05 10.15 -7.30
N SER A 22 25.30 10.81 -6.44
CA SER A 22 25.18 10.40 -5.06
C SER A 22 24.44 9.06 -5.04
N LYS A 23 25.13 7.99 -4.71
CA LYS A 23 24.49 6.68 -4.52
C LYS A 23 23.63 6.76 -3.27
N VAL A 24 22.30 6.80 -3.46
CA VAL A 24 21.35 6.71 -2.37
C VAL A 24 21.37 5.26 -1.86
N GLU A 25 21.82 5.04 -0.64
CA GLU A 25 21.76 3.73 0.02
C GLU A 25 20.48 3.66 0.86
N ILE A 26 19.57 2.77 0.46
CA ILE A 26 18.32 2.51 1.17
C ILE A 26 18.40 1.13 1.79
N GLY A 27 18.11 1.03 3.10
CA GLY A 27 18.16 -0.23 3.85
C GLY A 27 17.02 -1.21 3.55
N ALA A 28 16.02 -0.83 2.74
CA ALA A 28 14.97 -1.73 2.30
C ALA A 28 15.47 -2.65 1.19
N ASP A 29 14.96 -3.88 1.14
CA ASP A 29 15.34 -4.86 0.11
C ASP A 29 14.66 -4.56 -1.23
N HIS A 30 13.42 -4.08 -1.21
CA HIS A 30 12.62 -3.75 -2.39
C HIS A 30 12.18 -2.29 -2.32
N VAL A 31 12.47 -1.53 -3.37
CA VAL A 31 12.16 -0.09 -3.42
C VAL A 31 11.75 0.32 -4.82
N ILE A 32 10.73 1.16 -4.90
CA ILE A 32 10.39 1.94 -6.08
C ILE A 32 10.07 3.37 -5.63
N LEU A 33 10.68 4.34 -6.29
CA LEU A 33 10.40 5.76 -6.11
C LEU A 33 10.00 6.35 -7.45
N GLN A 34 8.76 6.81 -7.53
CA GLN A 34 8.20 7.37 -8.74
C GLN A 34 7.78 8.83 -8.52
N ASP A 35 8.10 9.70 -9.48
CA ASP A 35 7.54 11.04 -9.50
C ASP A 35 6.04 10.97 -9.79
N HIS A 36 5.25 11.57 -8.91
CA HIS A 36 3.79 11.48 -8.98
C HIS A 36 3.19 12.18 -10.22
N LEU A 37 3.82 13.24 -10.71
CA LEU A 37 3.29 14.03 -11.82
C LEU A 37 3.71 13.49 -13.18
N SER A 38 4.98 13.15 -13.33
CA SER A 38 5.53 12.66 -14.60
C SER A 38 5.39 11.16 -14.79
N GLY A 39 5.26 10.39 -13.69
CA GLY A 39 5.32 8.93 -13.71
C GLY A 39 6.74 8.38 -13.86
N GLU A 40 7.77 9.24 -13.88
CA GLU A 40 9.17 8.83 -14.02
C GLU A 40 9.66 8.06 -12.80
N ILE A 41 10.35 6.94 -13.03
CA ILE A 41 10.99 6.17 -11.96
C ILE A 41 12.32 6.84 -11.62
N LEU A 42 12.38 7.41 -10.43
CA LEU A 42 13.56 8.13 -9.93
C LEU A 42 14.58 7.19 -9.28
N TYR A 43 14.13 6.07 -8.72
CA TYR A 43 14.96 5.06 -8.10
C TYR A 43 14.21 3.74 -8.04
N GLU A 44 14.91 2.63 -8.30
CA GLU A 44 14.37 1.29 -8.10
C GLU A 44 15.44 0.34 -7.57
N LYS A 45 15.00 -0.64 -6.80
CA LYS A 45 15.82 -1.74 -6.29
C LYS A 45 14.90 -2.95 -6.11
N GLU A 46 15.17 -4.03 -6.87
CA GLU A 46 14.37 -5.27 -6.85
C GLU A 46 12.85 -4.99 -6.84
N ALA A 47 12.41 -4.02 -7.69
CA ALA A 47 11.04 -3.48 -7.65
C ALA A 47 10.01 -4.48 -8.18
N ASP A 48 10.41 -5.39 -9.08
CA ASP A 48 9.54 -6.42 -9.69
C ASP A 48 9.54 -7.75 -8.93
N GLU A 49 10.34 -7.87 -7.88
CA GLU A 49 10.37 -9.09 -7.07
C GLU A 49 9.07 -9.26 -6.27
N LYS A 50 8.57 -10.51 -6.23
CA LYS A 50 7.35 -10.85 -5.48
C LYS A 50 7.64 -10.84 -3.98
N ILE A 51 6.91 -10.01 -3.27
CA ILE A 51 7.01 -9.86 -1.83
C ILE A 51 5.69 -10.22 -1.13
N TYR A 52 5.77 -10.53 0.17
CA TYR A 52 4.59 -10.57 1.02
C TYR A 52 4.32 -9.16 1.55
N PRO A 53 3.26 -8.48 1.09
CA PRO A 53 3.03 -7.08 1.42
C PRO A 53 2.56 -6.85 2.86
N ALA A 54 2.30 -7.92 3.62
CA ALA A 54 1.76 -7.86 4.98
C ALA A 54 0.54 -6.93 5.07
N SER A 55 0.50 -5.98 6.01
CA SER A 55 -0.62 -5.06 6.19
C SER A 55 -0.86 -4.11 5.02
N MET A 56 0.06 -3.98 4.07
CA MET A 56 -0.19 -3.22 2.84
C MET A 56 -1.29 -3.84 1.96
N THR A 57 -1.57 -5.14 2.11
CA THR A 57 -2.74 -5.80 1.48
C THR A 57 -4.06 -5.09 1.81
N LYS A 58 -4.16 -4.47 2.99
CA LYS A 58 -5.35 -3.72 3.42
C LYS A 58 -5.66 -2.50 2.55
N ILE A 59 -4.67 -1.98 1.82
CA ILE A 59 -4.89 -0.92 0.82
C ILE A 59 -5.87 -1.43 -0.25
N MET A 60 -5.67 -2.65 -0.76
CA MET A 60 -6.59 -3.24 -1.73
C MET A 60 -7.97 -3.49 -1.12
N THR A 61 -8.04 -3.99 0.11
CA THR A 61 -9.32 -4.14 0.84
C THR A 61 -10.11 -2.83 0.88
N VAL A 62 -9.43 -1.72 1.15
CA VAL A 62 -10.06 -0.39 1.23
C VAL A 62 -10.45 0.13 -0.17
N ILE A 63 -9.62 -0.12 -1.20
CA ILE A 63 -9.94 0.26 -2.59
C ILE A 63 -11.23 -0.42 -3.04
N VAL A 64 -11.34 -1.74 -2.91
CA VAL A 64 -12.56 -2.48 -3.27
C VAL A 64 -13.78 -1.95 -2.51
N ALA A 65 -13.67 -1.70 -1.21
CA ALA A 65 -14.77 -1.13 -0.45
C ALA A 65 -15.17 0.26 -0.94
N PHE A 66 -14.22 1.12 -1.32
CA PHE A 66 -14.52 2.44 -1.89
C PHE A 66 -15.15 2.35 -3.28
N ASP A 67 -14.77 1.38 -4.10
CA ASP A 67 -15.42 1.17 -5.40
C ASP A 67 -16.88 0.73 -5.24
N LEU A 68 -17.18 -0.17 -4.29
CA LEU A 68 -18.54 -0.57 -3.95
C LEU A 68 -19.36 0.60 -3.34
N LEU A 69 -18.76 1.45 -2.54
CA LEU A 69 -19.39 2.67 -2.03
C LEU A 69 -19.69 3.66 -3.17
N LYS A 70 -18.76 3.82 -4.10
CA LYS A 70 -18.88 4.74 -5.25
C LYS A 70 -19.94 4.26 -6.24
N SER A 71 -20.07 2.95 -6.45
CA SER A 71 -21.13 2.36 -7.30
C SER A 71 -22.51 2.43 -6.64
N GLY A 72 -22.58 2.66 -5.32
CA GLY A 72 -23.82 2.68 -4.55
C GLY A 72 -24.33 1.28 -4.17
N GLU A 73 -23.52 0.24 -4.37
CA GLU A 73 -23.85 -1.13 -3.94
C GLU A 73 -23.85 -1.29 -2.44
N VAL A 74 -23.07 -0.45 -1.74
CA VAL A 74 -22.90 -0.43 -0.28
C VAL A 74 -22.99 1.00 0.21
N SER A 75 -23.43 1.21 1.46
CA SER A 75 -23.44 2.51 2.10
C SER A 75 -22.57 2.52 3.38
N LEU A 76 -22.07 3.71 3.78
CA LEU A 76 -21.21 3.86 4.96
C LEU A 76 -21.90 3.48 6.26
N ASP A 77 -23.21 3.68 6.36
CA ASP A 77 -24.04 3.39 7.52
C ASP A 77 -24.56 1.96 7.57
N GLU A 78 -24.38 1.20 6.48
CA GLU A 78 -24.72 -0.22 6.41
C GLU A 78 -24.03 -1.01 7.52
N LYS A 79 -24.78 -1.93 8.14
CA LYS A 79 -24.30 -2.70 9.29
C LYS A 79 -23.88 -4.09 8.89
N VAL A 80 -22.66 -4.43 9.28
CA VAL A 80 -22.10 -5.77 9.16
C VAL A 80 -22.22 -6.47 10.50
N THR A 81 -22.81 -7.66 10.52
CA THR A 81 -22.84 -8.51 11.70
C THR A 81 -21.52 -9.24 11.86
N ILE A 82 -20.91 -9.12 13.03
CA ILE A 82 -19.58 -9.67 13.29
C ILE A 82 -19.66 -11.18 13.45
N SER A 83 -19.00 -11.90 12.56
CA SER A 83 -18.87 -13.35 12.59
C SER A 83 -17.95 -13.85 13.70
N GLU A 84 -18.04 -15.13 14.01
CA GLU A 84 -17.09 -15.77 14.93
C GLU A 84 -15.65 -15.71 14.40
N LYS A 85 -15.46 -15.83 13.08
CA LYS A 85 -14.15 -15.74 12.43
C LYS A 85 -13.53 -14.38 12.64
N ALA A 86 -14.25 -13.30 12.33
CA ALA A 86 -13.79 -11.92 12.52
C ALA A 86 -13.50 -11.63 14.00
N TRP A 87 -14.40 -12.04 14.91
CA TRP A 87 -14.18 -11.91 16.35
C TRP A 87 -12.94 -12.65 16.84
N ARG A 88 -12.68 -13.89 16.38
CA ARG A 88 -11.47 -14.65 16.74
C ARG A 88 -10.19 -13.92 16.32
N MET A 89 -10.20 -13.18 15.22
CA MET A 89 -9.06 -12.35 14.80
C MET A 89 -8.75 -11.27 15.85
N SER A 90 -9.76 -10.72 16.53
CA SER A 90 -9.54 -9.74 17.60
C SER A 90 -8.82 -10.31 18.82
N GLN A 91 -8.85 -11.63 18.99
CA GLN A 91 -8.22 -12.35 20.11
C GLN A 91 -6.82 -12.89 19.77
N SER A 92 -6.38 -12.75 18.52
CA SER A 92 -5.19 -13.42 18.00
C SER A 92 -3.84 -12.73 18.34
N GLY A 93 -3.88 -11.60 19.04
CA GLY A 93 -2.70 -10.79 19.37
C GLY A 93 -2.16 -9.91 18.23
N TYR A 94 -2.82 -9.90 17.08
CA TYR A 94 -2.54 -8.99 15.97
C TYR A 94 -3.26 -7.64 16.14
N SER A 95 -2.91 -6.66 15.30
CA SER A 95 -3.63 -5.38 15.25
C SER A 95 -5.13 -5.58 15.07
N SER A 96 -5.93 -4.98 15.93
CA SER A 96 -7.36 -5.20 16.03
C SER A 96 -8.08 -3.93 16.50
N MET A 97 -9.33 -3.73 16.06
CA MET A 97 -10.23 -2.74 16.63
C MET A 97 -11.11 -3.31 17.76
N PHE A 98 -10.92 -4.61 18.10
CA PHE A 98 -11.60 -5.32 19.17
C PHE A 98 -13.12 -5.41 19.02
N ILE A 99 -13.57 -5.82 17.84
CA ILE A 99 -14.99 -6.09 17.58
C ILE A 99 -15.49 -7.31 18.37
N MET A 100 -16.75 -7.23 18.79
CA MET A 100 -17.38 -8.28 19.59
C MET A 100 -18.25 -9.18 18.71
N LEU A 101 -18.32 -10.47 19.09
CA LEU A 101 -19.17 -11.44 18.41
C LEU A 101 -20.63 -10.98 18.37
N ASN A 102 -21.26 -11.09 17.19
CA ASN A 102 -22.65 -10.71 16.93
C ASN A 102 -22.95 -9.20 17.03
N ASP A 103 -21.96 -8.33 17.29
CA ASP A 103 -22.15 -6.90 17.18
C ASP A 103 -22.46 -6.50 15.73
N GLN A 104 -23.12 -5.37 15.58
CA GLN A 104 -23.37 -4.74 14.28
C GLN A 104 -22.52 -3.49 14.15
N VAL A 105 -21.51 -3.55 13.30
CA VAL A 105 -20.57 -2.46 13.08
C VAL A 105 -20.80 -1.87 11.68
N SER A 106 -20.83 -0.54 11.58
CA SER A 106 -21.00 0.10 10.27
C SER A 106 -19.77 -0.06 9.38
N VAL A 107 -19.99 -0.09 8.08
CA VAL A 107 -18.93 -0.08 7.06
C VAL A 107 -17.94 1.06 7.31
N GLU A 108 -18.45 2.26 7.66
CA GLU A 108 -17.60 3.41 8.02
C GLU A 108 -16.66 3.10 9.18
N ASN A 109 -17.16 2.48 10.25
CA ASN A 109 -16.36 2.16 11.42
C ASN A 109 -15.37 1.03 11.15
N LEU A 110 -15.73 0.02 10.34
CA LEU A 110 -14.80 -1.01 9.90
C LEU A 110 -13.67 -0.41 9.06
N LEU A 111 -13.97 0.46 8.10
CA LEU A 111 -12.96 1.18 7.32
C LEU A 111 -12.04 2.01 8.21
N LYS A 112 -12.58 2.74 9.19
CA LYS A 112 -11.76 3.47 10.19
C LYS A 112 -10.86 2.52 10.98
N GLY A 113 -11.36 1.38 11.40
CA GLY A 113 -10.58 0.34 12.09
C GLY A 113 -9.45 -0.22 11.23
N ILE A 114 -9.68 -0.42 9.94
CA ILE A 114 -8.65 -0.87 8.99
C ILE A 114 -7.58 0.20 8.80
N ILE A 115 -7.97 1.44 8.52
CA ILE A 115 -7.06 2.52 8.13
C ILE A 115 -6.25 3.03 9.33
N ILE A 116 -6.87 3.17 10.50
CA ILE A 116 -6.24 3.83 11.66
C ILE A 116 -5.40 2.86 12.47
N VAL A 117 -5.96 1.69 12.80
CA VAL A 117 -5.29 0.70 13.66
C VAL A 117 -4.85 -0.56 12.94
N SER A 118 -5.03 -0.62 11.62
CA SER A 118 -4.69 -1.79 10.81
C SER A 118 -5.39 -3.08 11.31
N GLY A 119 -6.67 -2.97 11.75
CA GLY A 119 -7.44 -4.06 12.36
C GLY A 119 -7.64 -5.25 11.43
N ASN A 120 -7.11 -6.42 11.78
CA ASN A 120 -7.30 -7.65 11.02
C ASN A 120 -8.74 -8.16 11.15
N ASP A 121 -9.31 -8.03 12.34
CA ASP A 121 -10.70 -8.34 12.64
C ASP A 121 -11.67 -7.49 11.78
N ALA A 122 -11.38 -6.20 11.66
CA ALA A 122 -12.15 -5.30 10.81
C ALA A 122 -12.07 -5.68 9.32
N CYS A 123 -10.89 -6.13 8.84
CA CYS A 123 -10.73 -6.60 7.45
C CYS A 123 -11.58 -7.83 7.17
N VAL A 124 -11.54 -8.83 8.05
CA VAL A 124 -12.35 -10.04 7.88
C VAL A 124 -13.82 -9.70 7.94
N ALA A 125 -14.25 -8.91 8.93
CA ALA A 125 -15.65 -8.49 9.04
C ALA A 125 -16.14 -7.73 7.81
N LEU A 126 -15.32 -6.79 7.28
CA LEU A 126 -15.67 -6.02 6.10
C LEU A 126 -15.78 -6.93 4.86
N ALA A 127 -14.81 -7.82 4.64
CA ALA A 127 -14.82 -8.76 3.54
C ALA A 127 -16.08 -9.65 3.54
N GLU A 128 -16.39 -10.25 4.69
CA GLU A 128 -17.58 -11.09 4.85
C GLU A 128 -18.87 -10.28 4.67
N GLY A 129 -18.91 -9.04 5.18
CA GLY A 129 -20.07 -8.16 5.05
C GLY A 129 -20.35 -7.72 3.63
N LEU A 130 -19.30 -7.43 2.85
CA LEU A 130 -19.43 -6.92 1.47
C LEU A 130 -19.61 -8.01 0.43
N SER A 131 -19.10 -9.21 0.65
CA SER A 131 -19.08 -10.27 -0.37
C SER A 131 -19.63 -11.61 0.14
N GLY A 132 -20.11 -11.68 1.37
CA GLY A 132 -20.58 -12.90 2.00
C GLY A 132 -19.48 -13.79 2.53
N THR A 133 -18.35 -13.91 1.85
CA THR A 133 -17.18 -14.66 2.32
C THR A 133 -15.88 -13.92 2.03
N GLU A 134 -14.84 -14.20 2.84
CA GLU A 134 -13.49 -13.68 2.59
C GLU A 134 -12.93 -14.15 1.24
N ILE A 135 -13.28 -15.38 0.80
CA ILE A 135 -12.83 -15.91 -0.49
C ILE A 135 -13.43 -15.11 -1.65
N ASP A 136 -14.73 -14.82 -1.60
CA ASP A 136 -15.40 -14.02 -2.64
C ASP A 136 -14.84 -12.60 -2.67
N PHE A 137 -14.53 -12.02 -1.51
CA PHE A 137 -13.87 -10.72 -1.45
C PHE A 137 -12.46 -10.74 -2.05
N VAL A 138 -11.68 -11.77 -1.80
CA VAL A 138 -10.35 -11.96 -2.42
C VAL A 138 -10.47 -12.08 -3.95
N ASN A 139 -11.51 -12.73 -4.46
CA ASN A 139 -11.75 -12.75 -5.91
C ASN A 139 -11.98 -11.34 -6.45
N LEU A 140 -12.80 -10.51 -5.79
CA LEU A 140 -12.98 -9.10 -6.17
C LEU A 140 -11.67 -8.29 -6.12
N MET A 141 -10.77 -8.59 -5.18
CA MET A 141 -9.46 -7.93 -5.10
C MET A 141 -8.55 -8.29 -6.29
N ASN A 142 -8.81 -9.38 -7.00
CA ASN A 142 -8.01 -9.86 -8.11
C ASN A 142 -8.59 -9.52 -9.50
N GLU A 143 -9.79 -8.96 -9.56
CA GLU A 143 -10.43 -8.43 -10.77
C GLU A 143 -9.92 -7.03 -11.13
#